data_cb487e40142f325ae120e42f1a1a9c8b
#
_entry.id   cb487e40142f325ae120e42f1a1a9c8b
#
_cell.length_a   1.000
_cell.length_b   1.000
_cell.length_c   1.000
_cell.angle_alpha   90.00
_cell.angle_beta   90.00
_cell.angle_gamma   90.00
#
_symmetry.space_group_name_H-M   'P 1'
#
loop_
_entity.id
_entity.type
_entity.pdbx_description
1 polymer ?
#
loop_
_entity_poly.entity_id
_entity_poly.type
_entity_poly.pdbx_seq_one_letter_code
_entity_poly.pdbx_strand_id
1 'polypeptide(L)'
;MTYLRTVLFAATFGLSPLAALSQDTPGDAERGAETFRTHCATCHGIEASGHGPMAGVLVIKPTDLTRLSIGNDGVFPLVRVIQRIDGRDPLVSHGSPMPVYGRFFEGRDIALKTPTGQPILTSQPIVDIVAYLNGVQVK
;
A
#
# COMPACT_ATOMS: atom_id res chain seq x y z
N MET A 1 75.33 -8.20 25.43
CA MET A 1 74.36 -7.10 25.36
C MET A 1 73.45 -7.35 24.18
N THR A 2 72.31 -7.95 24.44
CA THR A 2 71.38 -8.40 23.41
C THR A 2 70.11 -7.53 23.48
N TYR A 3 69.88 -6.68 22.46
CA TYR A 3 68.73 -5.80 22.38
C TYR A 3 67.53 -6.56 21.80
N LEU A 4 66.54 -6.80 22.65
CA LEU A 4 65.23 -7.38 22.27
C LEU A 4 64.36 -6.28 21.66
N ARG A 5 64.09 -6.38 20.34
CA ARG A 5 63.20 -5.45 19.63
C ARG A 5 61.77 -6.01 19.73
N THR A 6 60.96 -5.33 20.53
CA THR A 6 59.52 -5.58 20.62
C THR A 6 58.81 -4.97 19.41
N VAL A 7 58.25 -5.81 18.56
CA VAL A 7 57.42 -5.36 17.42
C VAL A 7 55.96 -5.26 17.91
N LEU A 8 55.45 -4.02 18.00
CA LEU A 8 54.01 -3.78 18.26
C LEU A 8 53.23 -4.02 16.97
N PHE A 9 52.36 -5.02 16.95
CA PHE A 9 51.37 -5.22 15.90
C PHE A 9 50.15 -4.35 16.22
N ALA A 10 49.92 -3.28 15.46
CA ALA A 10 48.69 -2.49 15.52
C ALA A 10 47.59 -3.20 14.72
N ALA A 11 46.63 -3.78 15.41
CA ALA A 11 45.44 -4.34 14.77
C ALA A 11 44.48 -3.19 14.41
N THR A 12 44.38 -2.86 13.11
CA THR A 12 43.36 -1.95 12.59
C THR A 12 42.01 -2.67 12.51
N PHE A 13 41.13 -2.35 13.44
CA PHE A 13 39.75 -2.79 13.41
C PHE A 13 39.01 -1.99 12.31
N GLY A 14 38.79 -2.63 11.16
CA GLY A 14 38.02 -2.04 10.08
C GLY A 14 36.51 -1.97 10.45
N LEU A 15 35.98 -0.78 10.65
CA LEU A 15 34.54 -0.55 10.73
C LEU A 15 33.95 -0.80 9.34
N SER A 16 33.33 -1.97 9.13
CA SER A 16 32.48 -2.21 7.98
C SER A 16 31.19 -1.40 8.13
N PRO A 17 30.78 -0.60 7.13
CA PRO A 17 29.48 0.07 7.19
C PRO A 17 28.38 -0.99 7.19
N LEU A 18 27.58 -1.02 8.26
CA LEU A 18 26.32 -1.75 8.26
C LEU A 18 25.44 -1.14 7.18
N ALA A 19 25.23 -1.85 6.07
CA ALA A 19 24.18 -1.52 5.12
C ALA A 19 22.84 -1.55 5.88
N ALA A 20 22.21 -0.39 6.01
CA ALA A 20 20.87 -0.30 6.54
C ALA A 20 19.96 -1.11 5.62
N LEU A 21 19.49 -2.26 6.10
CA LEU A 21 18.41 -2.99 5.47
C LEU A 21 17.19 -2.07 5.54
N SER A 22 16.82 -1.46 4.42
CA SER A 22 15.50 -0.82 4.26
C SER A 22 14.48 -1.86 4.67
N GLN A 23 13.79 -1.64 5.78
CA GLN A 23 12.65 -2.44 6.16
C GLN A 23 11.60 -2.20 5.08
N ASP A 24 11.34 -3.23 4.26
CA ASP A 24 10.29 -3.22 3.25
C ASP A 24 8.99 -2.83 3.94
N THR A 25 8.56 -1.60 3.69
CA THR A 25 7.18 -1.19 3.97
C THR A 25 6.30 -2.19 3.21
N PRO A 26 5.29 -2.80 3.83
CA PRO A 26 4.54 -3.89 3.20
C PRO A 26 3.89 -3.53 1.86
N GLY A 27 3.81 -2.23 1.47
CA GLY A 27 3.28 -1.77 0.20
C GLY A 27 4.16 -0.72 -0.47
N ASP A 28 4.29 -0.84 -1.79
CA ASP A 28 4.99 0.12 -2.65
C ASP A 28 3.96 1.08 -3.27
N ALA A 29 3.96 2.32 -2.80
CA ALA A 29 3.00 3.33 -3.25
C ALA A 29 3.18 3.73 -4.72
N GLU A 30 4.39 3.62 -5.28
CA GLU A 30 4.67 3.94 -6.68
C GLU A 30 4.06 2.88 -7.61
N ARG A 31 4.28 1.59 -7.31
CA ARG A 31 3.61 0.47 -8.02
C ARG A 31 2.10 0.54 -7.84
N GLY A 32 1.64 0.90 -6.63
CA GLY A 32 0.22 1.13 -6.35
C GLY A 32 -0.37 2.22 -7.21
N ALA A 33 0.33 3.34 -7.38
CA ALA A 33 -0.10 4.44 -8.24
C ALA A 33 -0.18 4.03 -9.71
N GLU A 34 0.76 3.22 -10.21
CA GLU A 34 0.73 2.71 -11.57
C GLU A 34 -0.46 1.77 -11.80
N THR A 35 -0.66 0.82 -10.88
CA THR A 35 -1.81 -0.10 -10.91
C THR A 35 -3.13 0.67 -10.82
N PHE A 36 -3.21 1.68 -9.98
CA PHE A 36 -4.37 2.56 -9.85
C PHE A 36 -4.66 3.32 -11.15
N ARG A 37 -3.66 3.93 -11.78
CA ARG A 37 -3.83 4.62 -13.06
C ARG A 37 -4.38 3.71 -14.14
N THR A 38 -3.90 2.48 -14.18
CA THR A 38 -4.28 1.50 -15.21
C THR A 38 -5.71 0.97 -15.01
N HIS A 39 -6.13 0.70 -13.79
CA HIS A 39 -7.36 -0.06 -13.53
C HIS A 39 -8.46 0.74 -12.81
N CYS A 40 -8.12 1.83 -12.12
CA CYS A 40 -9.06 2.55 -11.25
C CYS A 40 -9.34 3.96 -11.75
N ALA A 41 -8.36 4.63 -12.39
CA ALA A 41 -8.46 6.04 -12.76
C ALA A 41 -9.56 6.33 -13.79
N THR A 42 -9.96 5.35 -14.60
CA THR A 42 -11.07 5.50 -15.55
C THR A 42 -12.36 5.94 -14.86
N CYS A 43 -12.60 5.48 -13.63
CA CYS A 43 -13.76 5.89 -12.83
C CYS A 43 -13.37 6.91 -11.76
N HIS A 44 -12.26 6.68 -11.03
CA HIS A 44 -11.89 7.50 -9.87
C HIS A 44 -11.06 8.75 -10.19
N GLY A 45 -10.61 8.92 -11.44
CA GLY A 45 -9.71 10.02 -11.83
C GLY A 45 -8.25 9.73 -11.48
N ILE A 46 -7.33 10.40 -12.17
CA ILE A 46 -5.89 10.26 -11.94
C ILE A 46 -5.51 10.72 -10.52
N GLU A 47 -6.19 11.75 -10.02
CA GLU A 47 -6.03 12.29 -8.66
C GLU A 47 -6.83 11.52 -7.61
N ALA A 48 -7.47 10.41 -7.98
CA ALA A 48 -8.33 9.61 -7.10
C ALA A 48 -9.54 10.38 -6.51
N SER A 49 -9.93 11.50 -7.10
CA SER A 49 -10.97 12.42 -6.61
C SER A 49 -12.41 12.02 -6.98
N GLY A 50 -12.59 10.88 -7.67
CA GLY A 50 -13.91 10.44 -8.13
C GLY A 50 -14.36 11.04 -9.47
N HIS A 51 -13.52 11.84 -10.13
CA HIS A 51 -13.84 12.56 -11.37
C HIS A 51 -13.14 11.93 -12.59
N GLY A 52 -13.15 10.60 -12.70
CA GLY A 52 -12.62 9.94 -13.89
C GLY A 52 -13.50 10.13 -15.13
N PRO A 53 -12.98 9.81 -16.33
CA PRO A 53 -13.72 9.97 -17.61
C PRO A 53 -15.10 9.30 -17.61
N MET A 54 -15.25 8.18 -16.92
CA MET A 54 -16.50 7.44 -16.83
C MET A 54 -17.45 7.97 -15.75
N ALA A 55 -17.00 8.85 -14.85
CA ALA A 55 -17.84 9.32 -13.75
C ALA A 55 -19.13 10.02 -14.23
N GLY A 56 -19.08 10.69 -15.39
CA GLY A 56 -20.25 11.39 -15.96
C GLY A 56 -21.40 10.49 -16.36
N VAL A 57 -21.10 9.26 -16.80
CA VAL A 57 -22.09 8.29 -17.33
C VAL A 57 -22.54 7.26 -16.30
N LEU A 58 -21.87 7.17 -15.16
CA LEU A 58 -22.23 6.24 -14.10
C LEU A 58 -23.42 6.77 -13.28
N VAL A 59 -24.41 5.91 -13.03
CA VAL A 59 -25.56 6.23 -12.17
C VAL A 59 -25.11 6.52 -10.74
N ILE A 60 -24.24 5.65 -10.21
CA ILE A 60 -23.61 5.85 -8.90
C ILE A 60 -22.24 6.47 -9.15
N LYS A 61 -22.05 7.68 -8.62
CA LYS A 61 -20.79 8.40 -8.80
C LYS A 61 -19.67 7.74 -8.04
N PRO A 62 -18.46 7.65 -8.64
CA PRO A 62 -17.30 7.11 -7.94
C PRO A 62 -16.96 7.97 -6.72
N THR A 63 -16.61 7.29 -5.63
CA THR A 63 -16.20 7.95 -4.38
C THR A 63 -14.90 8.71 -4.59
N ASP A 64 -14.80 9.89 -3.98
CA ASP A 64 -13.54 10.59 -3.78
C ASP A 64 -12.67 9.80 -2.79
N LEU A 65 -11.64 9.13 -3.32
CA LEU A 65 -10.76 8.26 -2.55
C LEU A 65 -9.71 9.05 -1.75
N THR A 66 -9.54 10.34 -1.99
CA THR A 66 -8.63 11.19 -1.23
C THR A 66 -9.19 11.58 0.14
N ARG A 67 -10.48 11.36 0.37
CA ARG A 67 -11.21 11.77 1.58
C ARG A 67 -11.69 10.60 2.45
N LEU A 68 -11.16 9.41 2.22
CA LEU A 68 -11.59 8.21 2.96
C LEU A 68 -11.29 8.33 4.46
N SER A 69 -10.15 8.91 4.82
CA SER A 69 -9.78 9.12 6.23
C SER A 69 -10.70 10.13 6.90
N ILE A 70 -11.03 11.24 6.23
CA ILE A 70 -11.96 12.25 6.77
C ILE A 70 -13.34 11.63 7.03
N GLY A 71 -13.83 10.80 6.11
CA GLY A 71 -15.09 10.07 6.26
C GLY A 71 -15.04 8.91 7.27
N ASN A 72 -13.94 8.75 8.01
CA ASN A 72 -13.70 7.66 8.95
C ASN A 72 -12.89 8.14 10.17
N ASP A 73 -13.31 9.24 10.77
CA ASP A 73 -12.75 9.83 12.00
C ASP A 73 -11.23 10.07 11.95
N GLY A 74 -10.72 10.45 10.78
CA GLY A 74 -9.30 10.72 10.55
C GLY A 74 -8.45 9.46 10.34
N VAL A 75 -9.02 8.27 10.39
CA VAL A 75 -8.31 6.99 10.23
C VAL A 75 -8.58 6.41 8.85
N PHE A 76 -7.53 6.04 8.12
CA PHE A 76 -7.69 5.37 6.83
C PHE A 76 -8.41 4.01 6.99
N PRO A 77 -9.53 3.78 6.30
CA PRO A 77 -10.37 2.59 6.49
C PRO A 77 -9.80 1.35 5.77
N LEU A 78 -8.60 0.93 6.19
CA LEU A 78 -7.78 -0.12 5.57
C LEU A 78 -8.59 -1.37 5.20
N VAL A 79 -9.29 -1.94 6.18
CA VAL A 79 -10.03 -3.20 5.98
C VAL A 79 -11.12 -3.04 4.92
N ARG A 80 -11.89 -1.96 5.01
CA ARG A 80 -12.98 -1.67 4.06
C ARG A 80 -12.44 -1.47 2.64
N VAL A 81 -11.31 -0.78 2.48
CA VAL A 81 -10.69 -0.56 1.16
C VAL A 81 -10.24 -1.90 0.55
N ILE A 82 -9.53 -2.73 1.32
CA ILE A 82 -9.10 -4.05 0.87
C ILE A 82 -10.32 -4.89 0.44
N GLN A 83 -11.31 -5.02 1.31
CA GLN A 83 -12.50 -5.83 1.05
C GLN A 83 -13.31 -5.33 -0.15
N ARG A 84 -13.33 -4.02 -0.38
CA ARG A 84 -14.00 -3.42 -1.54
C ARG A 84 -13.28 -3.77 -2.85
N ILE A 85 -11.95 -3.77 -2.86
CA ILE A 85 -11.15 -4.08 -4.05
C ILE A 85 -11.22 -5.58 -4.34
N ASP A 86 -11.04 -6.44 -3.34
CA ASP A 86 -10.97 -7.89 -3.53
C ASP A 86 -12.34 -8.61 -3.53
N GLY A 87 -13.42 -7.89 -3.25
CA GLY A 87 -14.78 -8.41 -3.30
C GLY A 87 -15.24 -9.13 -2.04
N ARG A 88 -14.47 -9.10 -0.95
CA ARG A 88 -14.88 -9.67 0.34
C ARG A 88 -15.85 -8.79 1.14
N ASP A 89 -16.13 -7.56 0.64
CA ASP A 89 -17.15 -6.70 1.25
C ASP A 89 -18.53 -7.36 1.10
N PRO A 90 -19.26 -7.62 2.19
CA PRO A 90 -20.57 -8.26 2.14
C PRO A 90 -21.60 -7.54 1.25
N LEU A 91 -21.46 -6.21 1.11
CA LEU A 91 -22.37 -5.40 0.29
C LEU A 91 -22.22 -5.64 -1.21
N VAL A 92 -21.08 -6.17 -1.68
CA VAL A 92 -20.87 -6.46 -3.11
C VAL A 92 -21.37 -7.82 -3.53
N SER A 93 -21.77 -8.68 -2.60
CA SER A 93 -22.33 -10.02 -2.88
C SER A 93 -23.59 -9.98 -3.76
N HIS A 94 -24.31 -8.87 -3.75
CA HIS A 94 -25.55 -8.67 -4.52
C HIS A 94 -25.34 -7.72 -5.72
N GLY A 95 -24.10 -7.45 -6.10
CA GLY A 95 -23.72 -6.55 -7.17
C GLY A 95 -23.13 -5.24 -6.65
N SER A 96 -22.14 -4.74 -7.35
CA SER A 96 -21.48 -3.49 -7.05
C SER A 96 -21.27 -2.68 -8.33
N PRO A 97 -21.49 -1.35 -8.30
CA PRO A 97 -21.13 -0.50 -9.42
C PRO A 97 -19.61 -0.44 -9.66
N MET A 98 -18.82 -0.76 -8.66
CA MET A 98 -17.37 -0.92 -8.77
C MET A 98 -17.06 -2.40 -9.07
N PRO A 99 -16.26 -2.71 -10.11
CA PRO A 99 -15.80 -4.08 -10.37
C PRO A 99 -15.08 -4.69 -9.17
N VAL A 100 -15.15 -6.01 -9.06
CA VAL A 100 -14.41 -6.78 -8.05
C VAL A 100 -13.11 -7.29 -8.68
N TYR A 101 -11.98 -6.96 -8.07
CA TYR A 101 -10.66 -7.25 -8.62
C TYR A 101 -9.93 -8.40 -7.91
N GLY A 102 -10.55 -9.12 -6.97
CA GLY A 102 -9.90 -10.12 -6.14
C GLY A 102 -9.08 -11.14 -6.92
N ARG A 103 -9.67 -11.76 -7.94
CA ARG A 103 -8.98 -12.72 -8.82
C ARG A 103 -8.07 -12.07 -9.86
N PHE A 104 -8.26 -10.79 -10.13
CA PHE A 104 -7.48 -10.05 -11.11
C PHE A 104 -6.11 -9.66 -10.56
N PHE A 105 -6.06 -9.31 -9.27
CA PHE A 105 -4.84 -8.94 -8.58
C PHE A 105 -4.28 -10.13 -7.77
N GLU A 106 -4.08 -11.26 -8.43
CA GLU A 106 -3.39 -12.40 -7.81
C GLU A 106 -1.92 -12.07 -7.57
N GLY A 107 -1.35 -12.64 -6.52
CA GLY A 107 0.04 -12.41 -6.16
C GLY A 107 0.39 -13.07 -4.82
N ARG A 108 1.56 -12.72 -4.29
CA ARG A 108 1.99 -13.17 -2.97
C ARG A 108 1.06 -12.59 -1.90
N ASP A 109 0.56 -13.44 -1.01
CA ASP A 109 -0.24 -13.01 0.14
C ASP A 109 0.61 -12.27 1.17
N ILE A 110 0.11 -11.14 1.60
CA ILE A 110 0.70 -10.27 2.61
C ILE A 110 -0.27 -10.09 3.76
N ALA A 111 0.22 -10.25 4.98
CA ALA A 111 -0.53 -9.94 6.19
C ALA A 111 -0.32 -8.48 6.57
N LEU A 112 -1.38 -7.67 6.54
CA LEU A 112 -1.36 -6.30 7.04
C LEU A 112 -1.97 -6.24 8.44
N LYS A 113 -1.32 -5.51 9.35
CA LYS A 113 -1.87 -5.24 10.67
C LYS A 113 -2.97 -4.17 10.55
N THR A 114 -4.16 -4.49 11.04
CA THR A 114 -5.27 -3.53 11.09
C THR A 114 -5.19 -2.65 12.36
N PRO A 115 -5.92 -1.53 12.40
CA PRO A 115 -6.01 -0.69 13.60
C PRO A 115 -6.50 -1.45 14.86
N THR A 116 -7.29 -2.51 14.67
CA THR A 116 -7.78 -3.37 15.77
C THR A 116 -6.77 -4.43 16.21
N GLY A 117 -5.60 -4.51 15.53
CA GLY A 117 -4.56 -5.49 15.82
C GLY A 117 -4.75 -6.85 15.13
N GLN A 118 -5.91 -7.13 14.54
CA GLN A 118 -6.14 -8.35 13.76
C GLN A 118 -5.43 -8.27 12.41
N PRO A 119 -4.74 -9.31 11.94
CA PRO A 119 -4.16 -9.31 10.61
C PRO A 119 -5.24 -9.49 9.54
N ILE A 120 -5.09 -8.78 8.41
CA ILE A 120 -5.85 -9.03 7.18
C ILE A 120 -4.89 -9.49 6.09
N LEU A 121 -5.20 -10.63 5.45
CA LEU A 121 -4.45 -11.16 4.32
C LEU A 121 -5.00 -10.62 3.03
N THR A 122 -4.13 -10.17 2.13
CA THR A 122 -4.47 -9.78 0.76
C THR A 122 -3.24 -9.88 -0.14
N SER A 123 -3.41 -9.75 -1.46
CA SER A 123 -2.31 -9.88 -2.41
C SER A 123 -1.42 -8.63 -2.43
N GLN A 124 -0.14 -8.80 -2.83
CA GLN A 124 0.82 -7.70 -2.94
C GLN A 124 0.31 -6.53 -3.81
N PRO A 125 -0.30 -6.74 -5.01
CA PRO A 125 -0.83 -5.62 -5.78
C PRO A 125 -1.88 -4.78 -5.03
N ILE A 126 -2.74 -5.42 -4.23
CA ILE A 126 -3.74 -4.71 -3.42
C ILE A 126 -3.05 -3.94 -2.29
N VAL A 127 -2.03 -4.52 -1.66
CA VAL A 127 -1.22 -3.84 -0.64
C VAL A 127 -0.57 -2.58 -1.20
N ASP A 128 -0.04 -2.64 -2.42
CA ASP A 128 0.57 -1.50 -3.10
C ASP A 128 -0.46 -0.40 -3.41
N ILE A 129 -1.65 -0.77 -3.93
CA ILE A 129 -2.76 0.18 -4.14
C ILE A 129 -3.17 0.85 -2.83
N VAL A 130 -3.26 0.09 -1.74
CA VAL A 130 -3.59 0.61 -0.41
C VAL A 130 -2.53 1.58 0.09
N ALA A 131 -1.24 1.29 -0.12
CA ALA A 131 -0.15 2.20 0.23
C ALA A 131 -0.26 3.52 -0.53
N TYR A 132 -0.55 3.48 -1.83
CA TYR A 132 -0.81 4.67 -2.64
C TYR A 132 -2.02 5.46 -2.11
N LEU A 133 -3.17 4.81 -1.95
CA LEU A 133 -4.40 5.47 -1.51
C LEU A 133 -4.26 6.10 -0.12
N ASN A 134 -3.52 5.46 0.79
CA ASN A 134 -3.24 6.03 2.10
C ASN A 134 -2.33 7.27 2.01
N GLY A 135 -1.40 7.28 1.05
CA GLY A 135 -0.49 8.41 0.81
C GLY A 135 -1.17 9.65 0.23
N VAL A 136 -2.28 9.49 -0.52
CA VAL A 136 -3.00 10.61 -1.15
C VAL A 136 -4.15 11.16 -0.29
N GLN A 137 -4.30 10.71 0.96
CA GLN A 137 -5.35 11.22 1.84
C GLN A 137 -5.14 12.70 2.14
N VAL A 138 -6.19 13.52 1.93
CA VAL A 138 -6.24 14.90 2.44
C VAL A 138 -6.45 14.89 3.95
N LYS A 139 -5.81 15.83 4.63
CA LYS A 139 -5.85 15.99 6.09
C LYS A 139 -6.90 17.01 6.50
#